data_f08928519dc259800a446027a3ababaa
#
_entry.id   f08928519dc259800a446027a3ababaa
#
_cell.length_a   1.000
_cell.length_b   1.000
_cell.length_c   1.000
_cell.angle_alpha   90.00
_cell.angle_beta   90.00
_cell.angle_gamma   90.00
#
_symmetry.space_group_name_H-M   'P 1'
#
loop_
_entity.id
_entity.type
_entity.pdbx_description
1 polymer ?
#
loop_
_entity_poly.entity_id
_entity_poly.type
_entity_poly.pdbx_seq_one_letter_code
_entity_poly.pdbx_strand_id
1 'polypeptide(L)'
;MTINSKWLCSLALGVSATVLAFGTTAADAQFYRGKTLNAIINYAPGGNTSIQGRLMMRYMKKYIPGKPRLVIRNVAGAGGKVGSNYLGEVARRDGSFFGIFTISLIAEVLKDPALRVTHADFHLIGGLGSSSIAYMRTDVMKPKLKTGSDIFKLTQPVKSGGHDPSSSKDIMIRLGLEMLKVPYKHVYGYKSGGQLRKAVMQSEIQMMAD
;
A
#
# COMPACT_ATOMS: atom_id res chain seq x y z
N MET A 1 45.67 56.32 9.91
CA MET A 1 44.97 55.10 10.38
C MET A 1 44.63 54.28 9.14
N THR A 2 45.54 53.37 8.78
CA THR A 2 45.44 52.59 7.52
C THR A 2 44.69 51.29 7.81
N ILE A 3 43.48 51.18 7.24
CA ILE A 3 42.64 49.97 7.34
C ILE A 3 43.29 48.89 6.46
N ASN A 4 43.65 47.79 7.09
CA ASN A 4 44.39 46.69 6.44
C ASN A 4 43.46 45.94 5.47
N SER A 5 43.77 45.99 4.17
CA SER A 5 42.95 45.45 3.07
C SER A 5 42.64 43.97 3.18
N LYS A 6 43.42 43.22 3.97
CA LYS A 6 43.20 41.76 4.22
C LYS A 6 41.91 41.45 4.99
N TRP A 7 41.45 42.35 5.84
CA TRP A 7 40.19 42.16 6.61
C TRP A 7 38.93 42.36 5.77
N LEU A 8 39.01 43.26 4.77
CA LEU A 8 37.90 43.51 3.85
C LEU A 8 37.63 42.30 2.91
N CYS A 9 38.68 41.63 2.45
CA CYS A 9 38.55 40.43 1.63
C CYS A 9 37.94 39.23 2.39
N SER A 10 38.28 39.06 3.67
CA SER A 10 37.74 37.96 4.51
C SER A 10 36.27 38.17 4.83
N LEU A 11 35.83 39.41 5.04
CA LEU A 11 34.39 39.70 5.26
C LEU A 11 33.57 39.50 3.97
N ALA A 12 34.08 39.85 2.82
CA ALA A 12 33.39 39.67 1.55
C ALA A 12 33.19 38.18 1.17
N LEU A 13 34.18 37.32 1.45
CA LEU A 13 34.06 35.87 1.24
C LEU A 13 33.07 35.24 2.19
N GLY A 14 32.99 35.66 3.45
CA GLY A 14 32.07 35.14 4.44
C GLY A 14 30.58 35.41 4.09
N VAL A 15 30.29 36.61 3.60
CA VAL A 15 28.93 37.01 3.20
C VAL A 15 28.49 36.30 1.93
N SER A 16 29.38 36.07 0.97
CA SER A 16 29.06 35.36 -0.28
C SER A 16 28.75 33.86 -0.03
N ALA A 17 29.45 33.20 0.90
CA ALA A 17 29.21 31.81 1.22
C ALA A 17 27.84 31.59 1.95
N THR A 18 27.42 32.56 2.76
CA THR A 18 26.15 32.45 3.50
C THR A 18 24.92 32.64 2.60
N VAL A 19 25.03 33.46 1.53
CA VAL A 19 23.93 33.68 0.57
C VAL A 19 23.71 32.45 -0.33
N LEU A 20 24.75 31.68 -0.65
CA LEU A 20 24.63 30.45 -1.43
C LEU A 20 23.94 29.29 -0.68
N ALA A 21 24.01 29.25 0.65
CA ALA A 21 23.39 28.20 1.46
C ALA A 21 21.86 28.33 1.61
N PHE A 22 21.30 29.53 1.39
CA PHE A 22 19.84 29.75 1.48
C PHE A 22 19.08 29.60 0.16
N GLY A 23 19.79 29.42 -0.97
CA GLY A 23 19.19 29.37 -2.31
C GLY A 23 18.57 28.05 -2.71
N THR A 24 18.86 26.94 -2.01
CA THR A 24 18.44 25.59 -2.45
C THR A 24 17.04 25.19 -1.97
N THR A 25 16.51 25.80 -0.91
CA THR A 25 15.19 25.44 -0.36
C THR A 25 14.01 26.05 -1.12
N ALA A 26 14.23 27.13 -1.87
CA ALA A 26 13.14 27.81 -2.59
C ALA A 26 12.77 27.13 -3.92
N ALA A 27 13.69 26.44 -4.57
CA ALA A 27 13.45 25.75 -5.85
C ALA A 27 12.57 24.52 -5.67
N ASP A 28 12.80 23.70 -4.63
CA ASP A 28 12.01 22.51 -4.33
C ASP A 28 10.57 22.84 -3.90
N ALA A 29 10.39 23.96 -3.21
CA ALA A 29 9.05 24.42 -2.78
C ALA A 29 8.15 24.80 -3.97
N GLN A 30 8.71 25.05 -5.14
CA GLN A 30 7.95 25.45 -6.33
C GLN A 30 7.63 24.29 -7.27
N PHE A 31 8.29 23.13 -7.15
CA PHE A 31 8.10 22.02 -8.09
C PHE A 31 6.64 21.61 -8.25
N TYR A 32 5.90 21.48 -7.16
CA TYR A 32 4.50 21.06 -7.20
C TYR A 32 3.48 22.22 -7.32
N ARG A 33 3.92 23.46 -7.35
CA ARG A 33 3.02 24.61 -7.44
C ARG A 33 2.22 24.59 -8.73
N GLY A 34 0.90 24.66 -8.63
CA GLY A 34 -0.03 24.60 -9.76
C GLY A 34 -0.17 23.22 -10.42
N LYS A 35 0.56 22.20 -9.95
CA LYS A 35 0.50 20.83 -10.49
C LYS A 35 -0.57 19.99 -9.82
N THR A 36 -0.97 18.92 -10.50
CA THR A 36 -1.82 17.86 -9.96
C THR A 36 -0.94 16.67 -9.60
N LEU A 37 -1.04 16.21 -8.36
CA LEU A 37 -0.39 15.01 -7.85
C LEU A 37 -1.41 13.87 -7.83
N ASN A 38 -1.11 12.78 -8.51
CA ASN A 38 -1.99 11.63 -8.66
C ASN A 38 -1.54 10.50 -7.73
N ALA A 39 -2.39 10.13 -6.78
CA ALA A 39 -2.19 9.00 -5.90
C ALA A 39 -2.93 7.78 -6.46
N ILE A 40 -2.21 6.72 -6.79
CA ILE A 40 -2.77 5.46 -7.28
C ILE A 40 -2.87 4.49 -6.11
N ILE A 41 -4.07 3.97 -5.88
CA ILE A 41 -4.34 2.92 -4.89
C ILE A 41 -4.66 1.63 -5.64
N ASN A 42 -3.91 0.56 -5.39
CA ASN A 42 -4.01 -0.68 -6.15
C ASN A 42 -5.13 -1.64 -5.71
N TYR A 43 -6.04 -1.19 -4.84
CA TYR A 43 -7.24 -1.94 -4.43
C TYR A 43 -8.51 -1.13 -4.65
N ALA A 44 -9.64 -1.81 -4.73
CA ALA A 44 -10.95 -1.18 -4.93
C ALA A 44 -11.35 -0.26 -3.75
N PRO A 45 -12.19 0.74 -4.00
CA PRO A 45 -12.75 1.59 -2.94
C PRO A 45 -13.45 0.76 -1.85
N GLY A 46 -13.47 1.28 -0.61
CA GLY A 46 -14.10 0.63 0.55
C GLY A 46 -13.26 -0.48 1.20
N GLY A 47 -12.11 -0.86 0.62
CA GLY A 47 -11.14 -1.74 1.26
C GLY A 47 -10.18 -0.98 2.17
N ASN A 48 -9.50 -1.73 3.05
CA ASN A 48 -8.61 -1.18 4.07
C ASN A 48 -7.51 -0.30 3.45
N THR A 49 -6.82 -0.78 2.41
CA THR A 49 -5.78 -0.02 1.68
C THR A 49 -6.33 1.30 1.13
N SER A 50 -7.57 1.31 0.62
CA SER A 50 -8.18 2.53 0.08
C SER A 50 -8.55 3.53 1.18
N ILE A 51 -9.05 3.05 2.31
CA ILE A 51 -9.43 3.90 3.45
C ILE A 51 -8.17 4.52 4.07
N GLN A 52 -7.16 3.70 4.37
CA GLN A 52 -5.89 4.15 4.93
C GLN A 52 -5.15 5.10 3.99
N GLY A 53 -5.10 4.79 2.69
CA GLY A 53 -4.48 5.63 1.69
C GLY A 53 -5.14 7.01 1.60
N ARG A 54 -6.47 7.08 1.60
CA ARG A 54 -7.20 8.34 1.59
C ARG A 54 -6.98 9.15 2.86
N LEU A 55 -6.95 8.47 4.02
CA LEU A 55 -6.66 9.11 5.30
C LEU A 55 -5.25 9.70 5.29
N MET A 56 -4.25 8.90 4.91
CA MET A 56 -2.86 9.35 4.81
C MET A 56 -2.73 10.57 3.90
N MET A 57 -3.33 10.52 2.71
CA MET A 57 -3.27 11.61 1.75
C MET A 57 -3.94 12.89 2.23
N ARG A 58 -5.00 12.79 3.02
CA ARG A 58 -5.67 13.95 3.64
C ARG A 58 -4.70 14.74 4.53
N TYR A 59 -3.80 14.05 5.23
CA TYR A 59 -2.80 14.68 6.08
C TYR A 59 -1.54 15.05 5.29
N MET A 60 -0.98 14.16 4.49
CA MET A 60 0.22 14.42 3.69
C MET A 60 0.11 15.67 2.82
N LYS A 61 -1.05 15.90 2.20
CA LYS A 61 -1.29 17.08 1.35
C LYS A 61 -0.91 18.41 2.03
N LYS A 62 -1.01 18.48 3.36
CA LYS A 62 -0.70 19.71 4.12
C LYS A 62 0.78 20.02 4.13
N TYR A 63 1.62 18.99 4.00
CA TYR A 63 3.08 19.06 4.13
C TYR A 63 3.82 19.04 2.78
N ILE A 64 3.10 18.85 1.67
CA ILE A 64 3.73 18.87 0.35
C ILE A 64 3.96 20.32 -0.08
N PRO A 65 5.24 20.74 -0.28
CA PRO A 65 5.55 22.08 -0.76
C PRO A 65 4.84 22.38 -2.09
N GLY A 66 4.45 23.63 -2.30
CA GLY A 66 3.71 24.04 -3.50
C GLY A 66 2.22 23.70 -3.48
N LYS A 67 1.71 22.98 -2.46
CA LYS A 67 0.28 22.66 -2.22
C LYS A 67 -0.44 22.15 -3.48
N PRO A 68 0.02 21.07 -4.13
CA PRO A 68 -0.58 20.56 -5.36
C PRO A 68 -2.05 20.17 -5.20
N ARG A 69 -2.76 20.15 -6.31
CA ARG A 69 -4.08 19.50 -6.37
C ARG A 69 -3.85 17.99 -6.27
N LEU A 70 -4.52 17.34 -5.33
CA LEU A 70 -4.42 15.91 -5.13
C LEU A 70 -5.61 15.19 -5.76
N VAL A 71 -5.33 14.20 -6.62
CA VAL A 71 -6.31 13.29 -7.22
C VAL A 71 -5.99 11.87 -6.78
N ILE A 72 -6.96 11.19 -6.18
CA ILE A 72 -6.82 9.81 -5.71
C ILE A 72 -7.62 8.89 -6.64
N ARG A 73 -6.95 7.89 -7.23
CA ARG A 73 -7.55 6.90 -8.13
C ARG A 73 -7.33 5.49 -7.60
N ASN A 74 -8.39 4.69 -7.65
CA ASN A 74 -8.29 3.27 -7.37
C ASN A 74 -8.12 2.51 -8.70
N VAL A 75 -7.05 1.72 -8.82
CA VAL A 75 -6.76 0.85 -9.97
C VAL A 75 -6.63 -0.56 -9.43
N ALA A 76 -7.75 -1.26 -9.31
CA ALA A 76 -7.83 -2.56 -8.66
C ALA A 76 -7.79 -3.71 -9.68
N GLY A 77 -7.35 -4.89 -9.22
CA GLY A 77 -7.38 -6.14 -9.97
C GLY A 77 -6.18 -7.03 -9.68
N ALA A 78 -6.36 -8.34 -9.86
CA ALA A 78 -5.32 -9.37 -9.68
C ALA A 78 -4.50 -9.19 -8.39
N GLY A 79 -5.18 -9.07 -7.23
CA GLY A 79 -4.49 -8.88 -5.94
C GLY A 79 -3.67 -7.59 -5.83
N GLY A 80 -3.99 -6.56 -6.62
CA GLY A 80 -3.27 -5.27 -6.64
C GLY A 80 -2.25 -5.14 -7.78
N LYS A 81 -1.94 -6.23 -8.50
CA LYS A 81 -0.93 -6.24 -9.58
C LYS A 81 -1.26 -5.28 -10.71
N VAL A 82 -2.55 -5.12 -11.07
CA VAL A 82 -2.99 -4.19 -12.11
C VAL A 82 -2.59 -2.75 -11.77
N GLY A 83 -2.82 -2.30 -10.55
CA GLY A 83 -2.44 -0.95 -10.12
C GLY A 83 -0.94 -0.74 -10.02
N SER A 84 -0.20 -1.78 -9.60
CA SER A 84 1.26 -1.76 -9.55
C SER A 84 1.87 -1.63 -10.94
N ASN A 85 1.42 -2.47 -11.90
CA ASN A 85 1.84 -2.40 -13.30
C ASN A 85 1.49 -1.04 -13.93
N TYR A 86 0.29 -0.53 -13.64
CA TYR A 86 -0.11 0.80 -14.14
C TYR A 86 0.86 1.90 -13.69
N LEU A 87 1.26 1.91 -12.42
CA LEU A 87 2.19 2.92 -11.92
C LEU A 87 3.59 2.77 -12.52
N GLY A 88 4.10 1.55 -12.66
CA GLY A 88 5.46 1.33 -13.15
C GLY A 88 5.61 1.42 -14.67
N GLU A 89 4.57 1.08 -15.43
CA GLU A 89 4.64 1.00 -16.90
C GLU A 89 3.95 2.17 -17.61
N VAL A 90 2.82 2.66 -17.06
CA VAL A 90 1.91 3.58 -17.76
C VAL A 90 1.96 5.00 -17.19
N ALA A 91 2.09 5.14 -15.87
CA ALA A 91 2.12 6.45 -15.24
C ALA A 91 3.38 7.23 -15.63
N ARG A 92 3.23 8.55 -15.77
CA ARG A 92 4.37 9.42 -16.09
C ARG A 92 5.40 9.43 -14.97
N ARG A 93 6.68 9.37 -15.35
CA ARG A 93 7.82 9.36 -14.40
C ARG A 93 8.34 10.78 -14.13
N ASP A 94 7.45 11.75 -14.01
CA ASP A 94 7.74 13.18 -13.84
C ASP A 94 7.50 13.68 -12.41
N GLY A 95 7.38 12.76 -11.45
CA GLY A 95 7.06 13.08 -10.06
C GLY A 95 5.60 13.44 -9.79
N SER A 96 4.72 13.44 -10.80
CA SER A 96 3.29 13.74 -10.63
C SER A 96 2.44 12.54 -10.26
N PHE A 97 3.02 11.34 -10.19
CA PHE A 97 2.36 10.10 -9.80
C PHE A 97 3.09 9.42 -8.65
N PHE A 98 2.34 8.84 -7.73
CA PHE A 98 2.86 7.93 -6.72
C PHE A 98 1.82 6.88 -6.34
N GLY A 99 2.28 5.77 -5.77
CA GLY A 99 1.44 4.66 -5.37
C GLY A 99 1.23 4.56 -3.87
N ILE A 100 0.05 4.15 -3.46
CA ILE A 100 -0.23 3.66 -2.11
C ILE A 100 -0.62 2.19 -2.29
N PHE A 101 0.34 1.32 -2.05
CA PHE A 101 0.24 -0.08 -2.43
C PHE A 101 0.37 -1.02 -1.26
N THR A 102 -0.30 -2.15 -1.39
CA THR A 102 0.14 -3.40 -0.79
C THR A 102 0.72 -4.24 -1.92
N ILE A 103 2.03 -4.37 -2.00
CA ILE A 103 2.69 -5.21 -3.01
C ILE A 103 3.00 -6.57 -2.38
N SER A 104 2.66 -7.64 -3.09
CA SER A 104 2.99 -8.99 -2.67
C SER A 104 4.42 -9.32 -3.06
N LEU A 105 5.37 -9.32 -2.12
CA LEU A 105 6.72 -9.85 -2.32
C LEU A 105 6.69 -11.31 -2.80
N ILE A 106 5.70 -12.07 -2.36
CA ILE A 106 5.54 -13.48 -2.75
C ILE A 106 5.26 -13.58 -4.26
N ALA A 107 4.44 -12.70 -4.82
CA ALA A 107 4.17 -12.68 -6.26
C ALA A 107 5.46 -12.43 -7.08
N GLU A 108 6.35 -11.57 -6.57
CA GLU A 108 7.65 -11.30 -7.19
C GLU A 108 8.59 -12.50 -7.08
N VAL A 109 8.70 -13.11 -5.89
CA VAL A 109 9.52 -14.31 -5.67
C VAL A 109 9.05 -15.49 -6.51
N LEU A 110 7.74 -15.70 -6.62
CA LEU A 110 7.12 -16.74 -7.43
C LEU A 110 7.12 -16.41 -8.94
N LYS A 111 7.64 -15.26 -9.34
CA LYS A 111 7.64 -14.79 -10.73
C LYS A 111 6.27 -14.86 -11.38
N ASP A 112 5.25 -14.39 -10.64
CA ASP A 112 3.87 -14.38 -11.14
C ASP A 112 3.78 -13.54 -12.43
N PRO A 113 3.37 -14.12 -13.57
CA PRO A 113 3.37 -13.41 -14.85
C PRO A 113 2.40 -12.24 -14.90
N ALA A 114 1.44 -12.15 -13.99
CA ALA A 114 0.53 -11.02 -13.88
C ALA A 114 1.20 -9.79 -13.23
N LEU A 115 2.34 -9.94 -12.54
CA LEU A 115 3.14 -8.85 -11.98
C LEU A 115 4.33 -8.57 -12.91
N ARG A 116 4.31 -7.46 -13.62
CA ARG A 116 5.35 -7.10 -14.61
C ARG A 116 6.35 -6.07 -14.08
N VAL A 117 6.13 -5.57 -12.88
CA VAL A 117 7.01 -4.64 -12.18
C VAL A 117 7.53 -5.27 -10.90
N THR A 118 8.70 -4.84 -10.45
CA THR A 118 9.36 -5.28 -9.22
C THR A 118 9.38 -4.15 -8.20
N HIS A 119 9.75 -4.46 -6.95
CA HIS A 119 9.97 -3.41 -5.94
C HIS A 119 11.09 -2.45 -6.33
N ALA A 120 12.08 -2.91 -7.11
CA ALA A 120 13.19 -2.11 -7.58
C ALA A 120 12.77 -1.02 -8.60
N ASP A 121 11.60 -1.16 -9.23
CA ASP A 121 11.08 -0.17 -10.17
C ASP A 121 10.50 1.07 -9.48
N PHE A 122 10.40 1.06 -8.15
CA PHE A 122 9.80 2.12 -7.35
C PHE A 122 10.77 2.71 -6.34
N HIS A 123 10.72 4.02 -6.17
CA HIS A 123 11.38 4.69 -5.04
C HIS A 123 10.46 4.66 -3.82
N LEU A 124 10.86 3.94 -2.77
CA LEU A 124 10.10 3.87 -1.53
C LEU A 124 10.17 5.21 -0.78
N ILE A 125 9.02 5.83 -0.57
CA ILE A 125 8.91 7.07 0.21
C ILE A 125 8.72 6.73 1.69
N GLY A 126 7.98 5.67 2.00
CA GLY A 126 7.71 5.21 3.36
C GLY A 126 6.71 4.06 3.37
N GLY A 127 6.56 3.43 4.52
CA GLY A 127 5.64 2.30 4.68
C GLY A 127 5.09 2.19 6.09
N LEU A 128 3.92 1.56 6.20
CA LEU A 128 3.29 1.20 7.46
C LEU A 128 3.26 -0.32 7.54
N GLY A 129 3.86 -0.87 8.60
CA GLY A 129 3.71 -2.29 8.93
C GLY A 129 2.36 -2.55 9.58
N SER A 130 1.71 -3.67 9.22
CA SER A 130 0.52 -4.16 9.90
C SER A 130 0.57 -5.68 10.00
N SER A 131 0.01 -6.23 11.09
CA SER A 131 -0.19 -7.66 11.21
C SER A 131 -1.41 -8.07 10.39
N SER A 132 -1.31 -9.20 9.68
CA SER A 132 -2.47 -9.83 9.06
C SER A 132 -3.20 -10.68 10.09
N ILE A 133 -4.52 -10.52 10.17
CA ILE A 133 -5.37 -11.27 11.08
C ILE A 133 -6.40 -12.04 10.25
N ALA A 134 -6.55 -13.32 10.54
CA ALA A 134 -7.61 -14.12 9.96
C ALA A 134 -8.87 -14.05 10.83
N TYR A 135 -10.01 -13.82 10.19
CA TYR A 135 -11.34 -13.76 10.82
C TYR A 135 -12.18 -14.91 10.33
N MET A 136 -12.90 -15.52 11.24
CA MET A 136 -13.86 -16.59 10.93
C MET A 136 -15.21 -16.34 11.60
N ARG A 137 -16.30 -16.55 10.88
CA ARG A 137 -17.63 -16.63 11.48
C ARG A 137 -17.81 -17.99 12.18
N THR A 138 -18.12 -17.94 13.46
CA THR A 138 -18.28 -19.14 14.29
C THR A 138 -19.71 -19.67 14.32
N ASP A 139 -20.69 -18.79 14.06
CA ASP A 139 -22.13 -19.06 14.13
C ASP A 139 -22.66 -19.92 12.98
N VAL A 140 -21.99 -19.88 11.82
CA VAL A 140 -22.40 -20.62 10.60
C VAL A 140 -21.66 -21.94 10.41
N MET A 141 -20.71 -22.25 11.30
CA MET A 141 -19.94 -23.49 11.25
C MET A 141 -20.67 -24.66 11.89
N LYS A 142 -20.36 -25.89 11.45
CA LYS A 142 -20.88 -27.14 12.03
C LYS A 142 -19.74 -28.06 12.45
N PRO A 143 -19.56 -28.39 13.74
CA PRO A 143 -20.28 -27.79 14.88
C PRO A 143 -20.00 -26.30 15.06
N LYS A 144 -20.87 -25.56 15.78
CA LYS A 144 -20.64 -24.17 16.13
C LYS A 144 -19.35 -24.03 16.95
N LEU A 145 -18.48 -23.11 16.56
CA LEU A 145 -17.22 -22.89 17.28
C LEU A 145 -17.46 -21.98 18.49
N LYS A 146 -17.01 -22.42 19.65
CA LYS A 146 -17.06 -21.66 20.92
C LYS A 146 -15.67 -21.15 21.29
N THR A 147 -14.63 -21.88 20.94
CA THR A 147 -13.23 -21.57 21.19
C THR A 147 -12.42 -21.70 19.90
N GLY A 148 -11.20 -21.13 19.86
CA GLY A 148 -10.31 -21.26 18.70
C GLY A 148 -9.93 -22.72 18.40
N SER A 149 -9.80 -23.56 19.42
CA SER A 149 -9.46 -24.97 19.26
C SER A 149 -10.58 -25.82 18.64
N ASP A 150 -11.81 -25.32 18.63
CA ASP A 150 -12.91 -26.05 17.99
C ASP A 150 -12.77 -26.13 16.46
N ILE A 151 -11.86 -25.34 15.87
CA ILE A 151 -11.55 -25.40 14.44
C ILE A 151 -11.09 -26.82 14.03
N PHE A 152 -10.44 -27.55 14.92
CA PHE A 152 -9.99 -28.93 14.67
C PHE A 152 -11.11 -29.96 14.67
N LYS A 153 -12.31 -29.59 15.12
CA LYS A 153 -13.49 -30.44 15.15
C LYS A 153 -14.39 -30.30 13.93
N LEU A 154 -13.99 -29.42 13.00
CA LEU A 154 -14.77 -29.15 11.79
C LEU A 154 -14.77 -30.37 10.88
N THR A 155 -15.95 -30.80 10.50
CA THR A 155 -16.19 -31.93 9.57
C THR A 155 -16.44 -31.48 8.14
N GLN A 156 -16.75 -30.20 7.96
CA GLN A 156 -16.99 -29.59 6.66
C GLN A 156 -15.88 -28.61 6.29
N PRO A 157 -15.50 -28.50 5.00
CA PRO A 157 -14.50 -27.55 4.58
C PRO A 157 -14.89 -26.11 4.88
N VAL A 158 -13.95 -25.35 5.45
CA VAL A 158 -14.08 -23.90 5.63
C VAL A 158 -13.97 -23.22 4.26
N LYS A 159 -14.99 -22.48 3.86
CA LYS A 159 -14.86 -21.58 2.71
C LYS A 159 -14.13 -20.33 3.14
N SER A 160 -12.90 -20.16 2.69
CA SER A 160 -12.14 -18.93 2.86
C SER A 160 -12.12 -18.12 1.58
N GLY A 161 -12.06 -16.80 1.69
CA GLY A 161 -12.03 -15.91 0.54
C GLY A 161 -10.76 -15.07 0.47
N GLY A 162 -10.34 -14.74 -0.74
CA GLY A 162 -9.15 -13.97 -1.00
C GLY A 162 -9.15 -13.21 -2.32
N HIS A 163 -8.04 -12.57 -2.58
CA HIS A 163 -7.89 -11.71 -3.76
C HIS A 163 -7.33 -12.47 -4.96
N ASP A 164 -6.27 -13.26 -4.73
CA ASP A 164 -5.43 -13.80 -5.80
C ASP A 164 -4.53 -14.91 -5.25
N PRO A 165 -4.22 -15.98 -6.04
CA PRO A 165 -3.39 -17.10 -5.60
C PRO A 165 -2.00 -16.74 -5.06
N SER A 166 -1.40 -15.66 -5.54
CA SER A 166 -0.08 -15.17 -5.12
C SER A 166 -0.12 -14.01 -4.11
N SER A 167 -1.32 -13.63 -3.65
CA SER A 167 -1.47 -12.66 -2.56
C SER A 167 -0.92 -13.21 -1.25
N SER A 168 -0.09 -12.44 -0.54
CA SER A 168 0.52 -12.87 0.72
C SER A 168 -0.52 -13.30 1.75
N LYS A 169 -1.63 -12.57 1.88
CA LYS A 169 -2.71 -12.89 2.82
C LYS A 169 -3.40 -14.21 2.47
N ASP A 170 -3.61 -14.45 1.19
CA ASP A 170 -4.28 -15.68 0.71
C ASP A 170 -3.39 -16.91 0.91
N ILE A 171 -2.09 -16.76 0.65
CA ILE A 171 -1.12 -17.83 0.90
C ILE A 171 -1.03 -18.11 2.41
N MET A 172 -0.99 -17.08 3.26
CA MET A 172 -0.93 -17.26 4.72
C MET A 172 -2.16 -18.00 5.26
N ILE A 173 -3.37 -17.65 4.81
CA ILE A 173 -4.60 -18.39 5.20
C ILE A 173 -4.51 -19.84 4.78
N ARG A 174 -4.19 -20.10 3.53
CA ARG A 174 -4.12 -21.45 2.97
C ARG A 174 -3.08 -22.29 3.68
N LEU A 175 -1.88 -21.73 3.83
CA LEU A 175 -0.80 -22.41 4.54
C LEU A 175 -1.16 -22.69 6.00
N GLY A 176 -1.77 -21.73 6.69
CA GLY A 176 -2.23 -21.91 8.05
C GLY A 176 -3.27 -23.04 8.19
N LEU A 177 -4.27 -23.06 7.30
CA LEU A 177 -5.29 -24.12 7.33
C LEU A 177 -4.70 -25.49 6.96
N GLU A 178 -3.76 -25.54 6.03
CA GLU A 178 -3.02 -26.75 5.65
C GLU A 178 -2.21 -27.31 6.82
N MET A 179 -1.41 -26.44 7.47
CA MET A 179 -0.59 -26.83 8.64
C MET A 179 -1.44 -27.31 9.81
N LEU A 180 -2.62 -26.70 10.00
CA LEU A 180 -3.58 -27.10 11.03
C LEU A 180 -4.41 -28.31 10.63
N LYS A 181 -4.22 -28.84 9.40
CA LYS A 181 -5.01 -29.95 8.84
C LYS A 181 -6.52 -29.70 8.86
N VAL A 182 -6.93 -28.43 8.71
CA VAL A 182 -8.33 -28.05 8.64
C VAL A 182 -8.78 -28.11 7.18
N PRO A 183 -9.82 -28.88 6.84
CA PRO A 183 -10.31 -28.93 5.47
C PRO A 183 -10.84 -27.56 5.03
N TYR A 184 -10.48 -27.10 3.84
CA TYR A 184 -10.90 -25.79 3.34
C TYR A 184 -11.12 -25.76 1.83
N LYS A 185 -11.90 -24.77 1.40
CA LYS A 185 -12.03 -24.36 0.00
C LYS A 185 -11.78 -22.86 -0.10
N HIS A 186 -10.72 -22.45 -0.80
CA HIS A 186 -10.39 -21.04 -0.98
C HIS A 186 -10.99 -20.49 -2.28
N VAL A 187 -11.65 -19.33 -2.19
CA VAL A 187 -12.31 -18.65 -3.31
C VAL A 187 -11.58 -17.33 -3.58
N TYR A 188 -11.12 -17.14 -4.81
CA TYR A 188 -10.41 -15.95 -5.25
C TYR A 188 -11.32 -14.96 -5.97
N GLY A 189 -10.78 -13.75 -6.25
CA GLY A 189 -11.39 -12.77 -7.15
C GLY A 189 -12.00 -11.55 -6.46
N TYR A 190 -11.98 -11.49 -5.13
CA TYR A 190 -12.45 -10.30 -4.41
C TYR A 190 -11.49 -9.12 -4.62
N LYS A 191 -12.02 -7.97 -5.01
CA LYS A 191 -11.22 -6.78 -5.41
C LYS A 191 -10.81 -5.90 -4.23
N SER A 192 -11.34 -6.16 -3.02
CA SER A 192 -11.01 -5.42 -1.81
C SER A 192 -11.40 -6.19 -0.55
N GLY A 193 -10.75 -5.87 0.60
CA GLY A 193 -11.16 -6.38 1.91
C GLY A 193 -12.60 -6.02 2.27
N GLY A 194 -13.14 -4.91 1.77
CA GLY A 194 -14.55 -4.55 1.93
C GLY A 194 -15.50 -5.56 1.27
N GLN A 195 -15.17 -6.06 0.08
CA GLN A 195 -15.94 -7.13 -0.57
C GLN A 195 -15.85 -8.44 0.20
N LEU A 196 -14.67 -8.80 0.69
CA LEU A 196 -14.48 -9.98 1.53
C LEU A 196 -15.32 -9.92 2.80
N ARG A 197 -15.29 -8.80 3.52
CA ARG A 197 -16.12 -8.60 4.72
C ARG A 197 -17.62 -8.75 4.40
N LYS A 198 -18.08 -8.16 3.29
CA LYS A 198 -19.47 -8.33 2.85
C LYS A 198 -19.82 -9.79 2.58
N ALA A 199 -18.94 -10.52 1.88
CA ALA A 199 -19.12 -11.95 1.59
C ALA A 199 -19.17 -12.80 2.88
N VAL A 200 -18.34 -12.48 3.90
CA VAL A 200 -18.41 -13.11 5.22
C VAL A 200 -19.74 -12.80 5.90
N MET A 201 -20.19 -11.54 5.90
CA MET A 201 -21.47 -11.16 6.51
C MET A 201 -22.67 -11.85 5.84
N GLN A 202 -22.61 -12.06 4.53
CA GLN A 202 -23.63 -12.75 3.75
C GLN A 202 -23.53 -14.28 3.79
N SER A 203 -22.56 -14.83 4.54
CA SER A 203 -22.27 -16.28 4.61
C SER A 203 -21.86 -16.93 3.29
N GLU A 204 -21.45 -16.13 2.30
CA GLU A 204 -20.90 -16.64 1.05
C GLU A 204 -19.57 -17.36 1.29
N ILE A 205 -18.74 -16.77 2.15
CA ILE A 205 -17.52 -17.36 2.73
C ILE A 205 -17.58 -17.30 4.25
N GLN A 206 -16.84 -18.15 4.94
CA GLN A 206 -16.80 -18.18 6.40
C GLN A 206 -15.55 -17.52 6.98
N MET A 207 -14.46 -17.41 6.19
CA MET A 207 -13.16 -16.94 6.67
C MET A 207 -12.51 -16.00 5.68
N MET A 208 -11.79 -15.00 6.20
CA MET A 208 -10.94 -14.09 5.41
C MET A 208 -9.73 -13.64 6.22
N ALA A 209 -8.71 -13.07 5.56
CA ALA A 209 -7.64 -12.30 6.21
C ALA A 209 -7.71 -10.81 5.81
N ASP A 210 -7.35 -9.96 6.76
CA ASP A 210 -7.25 -8.51 6.53
C ASP A 210 -5.97 -7.90 7.15
#